data_fcbc0e2d4142bee298a2e86e4341f234
#
_entry.id   fcbc0e2d4142bee298a2e86e4341f234
#
_cell.length_a   1.000
_cell.length_b   1.000
_cell.length_c   1.000
_cell.angle_alpha   90.00
_cell.angle_beta   90.00
_cell.angle_gamma   90.00
#
_symmetry.space_group_name_H-M   'P 1'
#
loop_
_entity.id
_entity.type
_entity.pdbx_description
1 polymer ?
#
loop_
_entity_poly.entity_id
_entity_poly.type
_entity_poly.pdbx_seq_one_letter_code
_entity_poly.pdbx_strand_id
1 'polypeptide(L)'
;MQKLNRCCSALLIILSIALAAMPQAPVKVQPYKREPSAKALKWANEQLRKMSLEEKIGQLISVGVNATFLNQDSDAYRTLKHYIEDDKVGGVILFRGSVYESVILVNRMQQLARYPLLISADLEAGSGMRFEDTVNFPWNMAVAATGNPEYARRQGEITAREARALGVQQIFAPVVDVNNNADNPVINVRSYGEDPADVARFAAAFTEGAQAAGAIATAKHFPGHGDTAVDSHRGLPEINVGRERLNTVEFVPFQASVKAGVGAVMVGHIALPQIDATAVSPLPKEIKSKPTDTDEDGEIIEEKAAMPATMSPVIGKILRNDLNFSGMIVTDALSMSGLTIYFTQEEAAVRALEAGADMLLKPADVDASFRGVLNAVKSGRITEQRVEESARRILAAKYDLGLVDQRLTPVDAIDRVVGARDVTALANEIAEHAVTLVRDEDKLVPLKNLKPGARIFNLAVTNGDDRNWIANAFVSSLNRSGLKVETVVLDERSSDREVQKVIERAKSADLVIASLYGRVRSGQVLSAGVPESGAKALSALIAAKSPIVGISLGNPYLLHGFPGLRTYVVAFGDMPSLQQAVARALMGEIDITGRLPISLPGLYPRGTGIQVKKIK
;
A
#
# COMPACT_ATOMS: atom_id res chain seq x y z
N MET A 1 -2.16 46.33 -51.39
CA MET A 1 -1.20 45.80 -50.39
C MET A 1 -1.76 45.69 -48.97
N GLN A 2 -2.61 46.59 -48.46
CA GLN A 2 -3.14 46.47 -47.08
C GLN A 2 -4.13 45.30 -46.80
N LYS A 3 -4.85 44.80 -47.81
CA LYS A 3 -5.75 43.61 -47.63
C LYS A 3 -5.01 42.28 -47.60
N LEU A 4 -3.83 42.19 -48.26
CA LEU A 4 -3.03 40.97 -48.28
C LEU A 4 -2.32 40.73 -46.91
N ASN A 5 -1.86 41.82 -46.27
CA ASN A 5 -1.23 41.71 -44.92
C ASN A 5 -2.18 41.31 -43.81
N ARG A 6 -3.48 41.66 -43.90
CA ARG A 6 -4.48 41.23 -42.90
C ARG A 6 -4.84 39.76 -43.01
N CYS A 7 -4.85 39.18 -44.21
CA CYS A 7 -5.09 37.72 -44.38
C CYS A 7 -3.89 36.88 -43.91
N CYS A 8 -2.66 37.33 -44.14
CA CYS A 8 -1.47 36.61 -43.66
C CYS A 8 -1.34 36.63 -42.12
N SER A 9 -1.68 37.77 -41.48
CA SER A 9 -1.69 37.86 -40.00
C SER A 9 -2.77 37.03 -39.37
N ALA A 10 -3.96 36.95 -39.97
CA ALA A 10 -5.04 36.08 -39.49
C ALA A 10 -4.71 34.59 -39.66
N LEU A 11 -4.04 34.21 -40.75
CA LEU A 11 -3.62 32.83 -41.00
C LEU A 11 -2.50 32.39 -40.03
N LEU A 12 -1.57 33.27 -39.69
CA LEU A 12 -0.50 33.03 -38.71
C LEU A 12 -1.07 32.87 -37.29
N ILE A 13 -2.09 33.64 -36.90
CA ILE A 13 -2.75 33.52 -35.59
C ILE A 13 -3.56 32.23 -35.52
N ILE A 14 -4.27 31.84 -36.58
CA ILE A 14 -5.00 30.58 -36.64
C ILE A 14 -4.05 29.36 -36.61
N LEU A 15 -2.90 29.44 -37.29
CA LEU A 15 -1.88 28.40 -37.25
C LEU A 15 -1.24 28.28 -35.85
N SER A 16 -1.01 29.42 -35.17
CA SER A 16 -0.48 29.41 -33.80
C SER A 16 -1.48 28.85 -32.77
N ILE A 17 -2.78 29.11 -32.95
CA ILE A 17 -3.83 28.52 -32.09
C ILE A 17 -4.04 27.04 -32.40
N ALA A 18 -3.90 26.61 -33.66
CA ALA A 18 -4.00 25.20 -34.02
C ALA A 18 -2.79 24.37 -33.51
N LEU A 19 -1.57 24.97 -33.42
CA LEU A 19 -0.43 24.29 -32.79
C LEU A 19 -0.58 24.14 -31.27
N ALA A 20 -1.30 25.07 -30.60
CA ALA A 20 -1.56 24.99 -29.16
C ALA A 20 -2.65 23.97 -28.79
N ALA A 21 -3.42 23.48 -29.75
CA ALA A 21 -4.53 22.55 -29.56
C ALA A 21 -4.21 21.09 -29.98
N MET A 22 -2.95 20.80 -30.35
CA MET A 22 -2.60 19.39 -30.56
C MET A 22 -2.52 18.67 -29.21
N PRO A 23 -3.28 17.57 -29.01
CA PRO A 23 -3.17 16.78 -27.79
C PRO A 23 -1.72 16.33 -27.63
N GLN A 24 -1.11 16.63 -26.50
CA GLN A 24 0.24 16.18 -26.21
C GLN A 24 0.27 14.64 -26.31
N ALA A 25 1.25 14.11 -27.01
CA ALA A 25 1.45 12.68 -27.12
C ALA A 25 1.64 12.08 -25.71
N PRO A 26 1.11 10.89 -25.44
CA PRO A 26 1.34 10.22 -24.17
C PRO A 26 2.84 10.11 -23.90
N VAL A 27 3.22 10.22 -22.63
CA VAL A 27 4.62 10.06 -22.18
C VAL A 27 5.16 8.75 -22.72
N LYS A 28 6.24 8.79 -23.51
CA LYS A 28 6.91 7.58 -23.98
C LYS A 28 7.67 6.96 -22.82
N VAL A 29 7.03 6.04 -22.11
CA VAL A 29 7.60 5.35 -20.97
C VAL A 29 8.54 4.24 -21.45
N GLN A 30 9.76 4.20 -20.87
CA GLN A 30 10.72 3.11 -21.07
C GLN A 30 10.73 2.21 -19.84
N PRO A 31 11.01 0.90 -19.98
CA PRO A 31 11.22 0.03 -18.85
C PRO A 31 12.30 0.58 -17.91
N TYR A 32 12.01 0.58 -16.61
CA TYR A 32 12.99 0.99 -15.61
C TYR A 32 13.97 -0.15 -15.32
N LYS A 33 15.25 0.19 -15.18
CA LYS A 33 16.32 -0.73 -14.77
C LYS A 33 17.01 -0.19 -13.52
N ARG A 34 17.30 -1.07 -12.57
CA ARG A 34 18.01 -0.69 -11.33
C ARG A 34 19.39 -0.09 -11.59
N GLU A 35 20.13 -0.65 -12.53
CA GLU A 35 21.44 -0.17 -12.91
C GLU A 35 21.29 1.10 -13.76
N PRO A 36 21.82 2.25 -13.28
CA PRO A 36 21.70 3.51 -14.01
C PRO A 36 22.40 3.47 -15.36
N SER A 37 21.80 4.10 -16.37
CA SER A 37 22.44 4.28 -17.68
C SER A 37 23.68 5.16 -17.58
N ALA A 38 24.63 4.97 -18.49
CA ALA A 38 25.83 5.81 -18.55
C ALA A 38 25.50 7.31 -18.74
N LYS A 39 24.40 7.62 -19.47
CA LYS A 39 23.89 8.99 -19.64
C LYS A 39 23.36 9.54 -18.32
N ALA A 40 22.60 8.74 -17.56
CA ALA A 40 22.09 9.12 -16.26
C ALA A 40 23.21 9.43 -15.27
N LEU A 41 24.24 8.57 -15.20
CA LEU A 41 25.41 8.80 -14.34
C LEU A 41 26.17 10.07 -14.75
N LYS A 42 26.37 10.28 -16.04
CA LYS A 42 27.03 11.51 -16.55
C LYS A 42 26.24 12.74 -16.12
N TRP A 43 24.94 12.77 -16.39
CA TRP A 43 24.08 13.90 -16.02
C TRP A 43 24.05 14.13 -14.50
N ALA A 44 23.88 13.07 -13.69
CA ALA A 44 23.88 13.18 -12.24
C ALA A 44 25.18 13.79 -11.71
N ASN A 45 26.34 13.34 -12.20
CA ASN A 45 27.64 13.86 -11.81
C ASN A 45 27.83 15.33 -12.24
N GLU A 46 27.28 15.74 -13.38
CA GLU A 46 27.29 17.15 -13.83
C GLU A 46 26.42 18.03 -12.93
N GLN A 47 25.25 17.53 -12.47
CA GLN A 47 24.43 18.26 -11.52
C GLN A 47 25.12 18.39 -10.16
N LEU A 48 25.63 17.29 -9.60
CA LEU A 48 26.30 17.27 -8.29
C LEU A 48 27.45 18.28 -8.19
N ARG A 49 28.21 18.46 -9.29
CA ARG A 49 29.29 19.48 -9.32
C ARG A 49 28.78 20.91 -9.24
N LYS A 50 27.50 21.18 -9.58
CA LYS A 50 26.86 22.49 -9.55
C LYS A 50 26.06 22.74 -8.29
N MET A 51 25.74 21.68 -7.55
CA MET A 51 24.94 21.72 -6.33
C MET A 51 25.77 22.16 -5.13
N SER A 52 25.19 23.00 -4.27
CA SER A 52 25.69 23.22 -2.92
C SER A 52 25.45 21.99 -2.06
N LEU A 53 26.07 21.92 -0.87
CA LEU A 53 25.84 20.85 0.09
C LEU A 53 24.35 20.79 0.50
N GLU A 54 23.73 21.93 0.72
CA GLU A 54 22.33 22.05 1.08
C GLU A 54 21.43 21.48 -0.02
N GLU A 55 21.70 21.79 -1.28
CA GLU A 55 20.96 21.23 -2.41
C GLU A 55 21.13 19.72 -2.55
N LYS A 56 22.32 19.17 -2.27
CA LYS A 56 22.57 17.73 -2.25
C LYS A 56 21.77 17.05 -1.12
N ILE A 57 21.74 17.64 0.09
CA ILE A 57 20.98 17.14 1.23
C ILE A 57 19.48 17.15 0.93
N GLY A 58 18.96 18.23 0.37
CA GLY A 58 17.56 18.34 -0.01
C GLY A 58 17.13 17.20 -0.93
N GLN A 59 17.98 16.76 -1.87
CA GLN A 59 17.64 15.65 -2.77
C GLN A 59 17.40 14.32 -2.05
N LEU A 60 17.87 14.14 -0.83
CA LEU A 60 17.68 12.93 -0.04
C LEU A 60 16.33 12.90 0.71
N ILE A 61 15.60 14.01 0.76
CA ILE A 61 14.36 14.13 1.52
C ILE A 61 13.15 14.02 0.59
N SER A 62 12.17 13.20 0.98
CA SER A 62 10.86 13.09 0.33
C SER A 62 9.76 13.46 1.32
N VAL A 63 8.98 14.49 0.99
CA VAL A 63 7.94 15.05 1.87
C VAL A 63 6.56 14.48 1.54
N GLY A 64 5.69 14.35 2.56
CA GLY A 64 4.34 13.83 2.40
C GLY A 64 3.31 14.93 2.08
N VAL A 65 2.37 14.65 1.18
CA VAL A 65 1.25 15.54 0.90
C VAL A 65 -0.01 14.76 0.55
N ASN A 66 -1.18 15.21 1.05
CA ASN A 66 -2.45 14.78 0.51
C ASN A 66 -2.63 15.41 -0.86
N ALA A 67 -2.89 14.57 -1.86
CA ALA A 67 -2.97 14.98 -3.26
C ALA A 67 -4.35 15.59 -3.60
N THR A 68 -4.85 16.47 -2.73
CA THR A 68 -6.10 17.21 -2.86
C THR A 68 -5.84 18.67 -3.22
N PHE A 69 -6.91 19.41 -3.51
CA PHE A 69 -6.79 20.84 -3.77
C PHE A 69 -6.13 21.58 -2.60
N LEU A 70 -5.10 22.36 -2.90
CA LEU A 70 -4.43 23.28 -1.98
C LEU A 70 -4.54 24.71 -2.49
N ASN A 71 -5.19 25.57 -1.72
CA ASN A 71 -5.20 27.01 -2.01
C ASN A 71 -3.79 27.58 -1.79
N GLN A 72 -3.33 28.47 -2.70
CA GLN A 72 -1.98 29.05 -2.65
C GLN A 72 -1.73 29.91 -1.39
N ASP A 73 -2.79 30.42 -0.77
CA ASP A 73 -2.71 31.21 0.47
C ASP A 73 -2.82 30.35 1.75
N SER A 74 -3.00 29.03 1.60
CA SER A 74 -3.04 28.11 2.76
C SER A 74 -1.64 27.87 3.33
N ASP A 75 -1.59 27.61 4.64
CA ASP A 75 -0.34 27.24 5.32
C ASP A 75 0.26 25.97 4.74
N ALA A 76 -0.56 24.97 4.42
CA ALA A 76 -0.11 23.72 3.82
C ALA A 76 0.60 23.94 2.46
N TYR A 77 0.06 24.84 1.62
CA TYR A 77 0.71 25.17 0.35
C TYR A 77 1.99 25.95 0.55
N ARG A 78 2.02 26.94 1.47
CA ARG A 78 3.23 27.72 1.80
C ARG A 78 4.34 26.81 2.34
N THR A 79 4.02 25.89 3.23
CA THR A 79 4.96 24.90 3.75
C THR A 79 5.51 23.98 2.66
N LEU A 80 4.65 23.44 1.81
CA LEU A 80 5.07 22.60 0.69
C LEU A 80 5.96 23.38 -0.30
N LYS A 81 5.61 24.63 -0.58
CA LYS A 81 6.40 25.53 -1.42
C LYS A 81 7.78 25.79 -0.82
N HIS A 82 7.86 26.06 0.50
CA HIS A 82 9.11 26.22 1.24
C HIS A 82 10.03 25.00 1.07
N TYR A 83 9.53 23.80 1.32
CA TYR A 83 10.31 22.57 1.16
C TYR A 83 10.84 22.39 -0.27
N ILE A 84 10.05 22.76 -1.29
CA ILE A 84 10.45 22.62 -2.69
C ILE A 84 11.43 23.72 -3.12
N GLU A 85 11.16 25.00 -2.79
CA GLU A 85 11.92 26.13 -3.28
C GLU A 85 13.14 26.46 -2.41
N ASP A 86 13.06 26.28 -1.07
CA ASP A 86 14.14 26.66 -0.17
C ASP A 86 15.00 25.43 0.20
N ASP A 87 14.42 24.34 0.67
CA ASP A 87 15.14 23.11 1.05
C ASP A 87 15.52 22.24 -0.15
N LYS A 88 14.96 22.48 -1.34
CA LYS A 88 15.25 21.72 -2.58
C LYS A 88 15.01 20.22 -2.41
N VAL A 89 13.91 19.82 -1.72
CA VAL A 89 13.59 18.40 -1.51
C VAL A 89 13.60 17.60 -2.80
N GLY A 90 14.06 16.35 -2.70
CA GLY A 90 14.27 15.49 -3.87
C GLY A 90 13.02 14.76 -4.31
N GLY A 91 12.03 14.58 -3.45
CA GLY A 91 10.84 13.84 -3.77
C GLY A 91 9.61 14.25 -2.97
N VAL A 92 8.46 13.73 -3.41
CA VAL A 92 7.17 13.87 -2.72
C VAL A 92 6.44 12.52 -2.74
N ILE A 93 5.93 12.10 -1.59
CA ILE A 93 4.99 10.98 -1.50
C ILE A 93 3.56 11.53 -1.45
N LEU A 94 2.71 10.99 -2.34
CA LEU A 94 1.29 11.32 -2.41
C LEU A 94 0.49 10.36 -1.53
N PHE A 95 -0.39 10.95 -0.73
CA PHE A 95 -1.43 10.23 -0.01
C PHE A 95 -2.78 10.40 -0.70
N ARG A 96 -3.86 10.50 0.06
CA ARG A 96 -5.24 10.59 -0.43
C ARG A 96 -5.45 11.75 -1.41
N GLY A 97 -6.16 11.49 -2.52
CA GLY A 97 -6.56 12.50 -3.51
C GLY A 97 -7.45 11.94 -4.61
N SER A 98 -7.90 12.82 -5.51
CA SER A 98 -8.54 12.45 -6.77
C SER A 98 -7.54 12.52 -7.93
N VAL A 99 -7.84 11.87 -9.05
CA VAL A 99 -6.97 11.79 -10.23
C VAL A 99 -6.52 13.17 -10.72
N TYR A 100 -7.47 14.05 -11.04
CA TYR A 100 -7.13 15.34 -11.67
C TYR A 100 -6.51 16.33 -10.68
N GLU A 101 -7.02 16.40 -9.45
CA GLU A 101 -6.41 17.28 -8.42
C GLU A 101 -4.98 16.89 -8.14
N SER A 102 -4.70 15.58 -8.05
CA SER A 102 -3.36 15.05 -7.83
C SER A 102 -2.39 15.46 -8.94
N VAL A 103 -2.79 15.28 -10.21
CA VAL A 103 -1.92 15.62 -11.35
C VAL A 103 -1.71 17.13 -11.45
N ILE A 104 -2.74 17.95 -11.18
CA ILE A 104 -2.58 19.41 -11.17
C ILE A 104 -1.59 19.83 -10.07
N LEU A 105 -1.71 19.27 -8.87
CA LEU A 105 -0.79 19.53 -7.78
C LEU A 105 0.64 19.08 -8.11
N VAL A 106 0.81 17.86 -8.63
CA VAL A 106 2.11 17.32 -9.06
C VAL A 106 2.76 18.23 -10.09
N ASN A 107 2.02 18.64 -11.13
CA ASN A 107 2.56 19.53 -12.15
C ASN A 107 2.99 20.89 -11.57
N ARG A 108 2.22 21.44 -10.63
CA ARG A 108 2.58 22.68 -9.94
C ARG A 108 3.85 22.52 -9.12
N MET A 109 3.99 21.43 -8.34
CA MET A 109 5.21 21.14 -7.58
C MET A 109 6.43 20.97 -8.50
N GLN A 110 6.27 20.28 -9.62
CA GLN A 110 7.33 20.11 -10.63
C GLN A 110 7.75 21.44 -11.27
N GLN A 111 6.83 22.42 -11.43
CA GLN A 111 7.14 23.75 -11.94
C GLN A 111 7.92 24.60 -10.93
N LEU A 112 7.63 24.48 -9.64
CA LEU A 112 8.35 25.17 -8.56
C LEU A 112 9.76 24.60 -8.36
N ALA A 113 9.93 23.31 -8.59
CA ALA A 113 11.17 22.61 -8.28
C ALA A 113 12.32 22.99 -9.23
N ARG A 114 13.48 23.31 -8.66
CA ARG A 114 14.72 23.54 -9.42
C ARG A 114 15.19 22.26 -10.12
N TYR A 115 15.22 21.15 -9.37
CA TYR A 115 15.52 19.81 -9.87
C TYR A 115 14.21 19.01 -9.96
N PRO A 116 14.04 18.10 -10.94
CA PRO A 116 12.83 17.29 -11.00
C PRO A 116 12.56 16.58 -9.67
N LEU A 117 11.30 16.55 -9.23
CA LEU A 117 10.88 15.79 -8.05
C LEU A 117 10.65 14.34 -8.43
N LEU A 118 11.08 13.41 -7.59
CA LEU A 118 10.68 12.01 -7.66
C LEU A 118 9.34 11.86 -6.91
N ILE A 119 8.27 11.62 -7.64
CA ILE A 119 6.95 11.45 -7.06
C ILE A 119 6.72 9.98 -6.77
N SER A 120 6.27 9.67 -5.56
CA SER A 120 6.02 8.32 -5.08
C SER A 120 4.62 8.18 -4.47
N ALA A 121 4.12 6.96 -4.37
CA ALA A 121 2.88 6.64 -3.68
C ALA A 121 2.85 5.15 -3.27
N ASP A 122 2.09 4.82 -2.20
CA ASP A 122 1.75 3.44 -1.86
C ASP A 122 0.63 2.96 -2.77
N LEU A 123 0.94 2.08 -3.69
CA LEU A 123 -0.02 1.52 -4.65
C LEU A 123 -0.02 -0.02 -4.58
N GLU A 124 -0.09 -0.58 -3.37
CA GLU A 124 -0.07 -2.03 -3.12
C GLU A 124 -1.24 -2.76 -3.77
N ALA A 125 -2.41 -2.10 -3.77
CA ALA A 125 -3.63 -2.59 -4.40
C ALA A 125 -4.04 -1.74 -5.63
N GLY A 126 -3.07 -1.21 -6.39
CA GLY A 126 -3.32 -0.36 -7.55
C GLY A 126 -3.50 1.12 -7.21
N SER A 127 -3.81 1.91 -8.24
CA SER A 127 -3.95 3.37 -8.14
C SER A 127 -5.07 3.79 -7.18
N GLY A 128 -6.16 3.03 -7.11
CA GLY A 128 -7.31 3.29 -6.23
C GLY A 128 -6.98 3.29 -4.74
N MET A 129 -5.81 2.77 -4.34
CA MET A 129 -5.37 2.87 -2.94
C MET A 129 -5.13 4.32 -2.49
N ARG A 130 -4.76 5.21 -3.41
CA ARG A 130 -4.48 6.63 -3.13
C ARG A 130 -5.37 7.61 -3.89
N PHE A 131 -5.89 7.20 -5.06
CA PHE A 131 -6.71 8.04 -5.92
C PHE A 131 -8.15 7.50 -5.91
N GLU A 132 -9.03 8.15 -5.14
CA GLU A 132 -10.37 7.65 -4.74
C GLU A 132 -11.32 7.37 -5.93
N ASP A 133 -11.07 7.98 -7.09
CA ASP A 133 -11.85 7.86 -8.31
C ASP A 133 -11.30 6.84 -9.32
N THR A 134 -10.40 5.95 -8.86
CA THR A 134 -9.85 4.85 -9.66
C THR A 134 -10.17 3.46 -9.09
N VAL A 135 -9.58 2.41 -9.68
CA VAL A 135 -9.87 1.02 -9.35
C VAL A 135 -8.86 0.47 -8.36
N ASN A 136 -9.35 -0.15 -7.29
CA ASN A 136 -8.53 -1.00 -6.42
C ASN A 136 -8.51 -2.44 -6.96
N PHE A 137 -7.31 -3.00 -7.07
CA PHE A 137 -7.13 -4.43 -7.21
C PHE A 137 -7.38 -5.16 -5.88
N PRO A 138 -7.73 -6.46 -5.92
CA PRO A 138 -7.66 -7.32 -4.74
C PRO A 138 -6.29 -7.26 -4.05
N TRP A 139 -6.28 -7.37 -2.71
CA TRP A 139 -5.03 -7.43 -1.94
C TRP A 139 -4.14 -8.60 -2.37
N ASN A 140 -2.86 -8.51 -2.06
CA ASN A 140 -1.86 -9.51 -2.43
C ASN A 140 -2.23 -10.93 -2.00
N MET A 141 -2.84 -11.11 -0.82
CA MET A 141 -3.28 -12.41 -0.34
C MET A 141 -4.42 -13.00 -1.21
N ALA A 142 -5.31 -12.16 -1.74
CA ALA A 142 -6.31 -12.59 -2.72
C ALA A 142 -5.64 -12.99 -4.04
N VAL A 143 -4.65 -12.22 -4.51
CA VAL A 143 -3.89 -12.59 -5.72
C VAL A 143 -3.20 -13.93 -5.54
N ALA A 144 -2.59 -14.17 -4.38
CA ALA A 144 -1.92 -15.43 -4.07
C ALA A 144 -2.89 -16.61 -3.96
N ALA A 145 -4.12 -16.39 -3.45
CA ALA A 145 -5.16 -17.41 -3.36
C ALA A 145 -5.56 -18.00 -4.73
N THR A 146 -5.32 -17.28 -5.84
CA THR A 146 -5.50 -17.77 -7.21
C THR A 146 -4.46 -18.83 -7.60
N GLY A 147 -3.30 -18.88 -6.94
CA GLY A 147 -2.16 -19.75 -7.26
C GLY A 147 -1.36 -19.31 -8.50
N ASN A 148 -1.73 -18.22 -9.19
CA ASN A 148 -1.15 -17.80 -10.46
C ASN A 148 -0.37 -16.47 -10.35
N PRO A 149 0.98 -16.48 -10.37
CA PRO A 149 1.81 -15.27 -10.27
C PRO A 149 1.65 -14.30 -11.46
N GLU A 150 1.13 -14.76 -12.58
CA GLU A 150 0.88 -13.90 -13.74
C GLU A 150 -0.11 -12.77 -13.40
N TYR A 151 -1.04 -13.01 -12.45
CA TYR A 151 -1.92 -11.97 -11.96
C TYR A 151 -1.14 -10.87 -11.22
N ALA A 152 -0.13 -11.22 -10.42
CA ALA A 152 0.73 -10.24 -9.77
C ALA A 152 1.55 -9.45 -10.81
N ARG A 153 2.08 -10.11 -11.85
CA ARG A 153 2.81 -9.44 -12.94
C ARG A 153 1.92 -8.43 -13.66
N ARG A 154 0.72 -8.83 -14.07
CA ARG A 154 -0.25 -7.95 -14.74
C ARG A 154 -0.73 -6.81 -13.84
N GLN A 155 -0.95 -7.09 -12.54
CA GLN A 155 -1.28 -6.06 -11.55
C GLN A 155 -0.16 -5.03 -11.44
N GLY A 156 1.11 -5.46 -11.33
CA GLY A 156 2.28 -4.57 -11.29
C GLY A 156 2.40 -3.70 -12.54
N GLU A 157 2.23 -4.30 -13.72
CA GLU A 157 2.25 -3.61 -15.01
C GLU A 157 1.18 -2.52 -15.11
N ILE A 158 -0.08 -2.85 -14.77
CA ILE A 158 -1.19 -1.89 -14.82
C ILE A 158 -1.00 -0.79 -13.77
N THR A 159 -0.64 -1.17 -12.53
CA THR A 159 -0.40 -0.18 -11.45
C THR A 159 0.68 0.82 -11.86
N ALA A 160 1.78 0.37 -12.43
CA ALA A 160 2.84 1.26 -12.89
C ALA A 160 2.42 2.12 -14.09
N ARG A 161 1.67 1.56 -15.04
CA ARG A 161 1.13 2.30 -16.19
C ARG A 161 0.21 3.44 -15.74
N GLU A 162 -0.70 3.18 -14.81
CA GLU A 162 -1.56 4.22 -14.23
C GLU A 162 -0.77 5.21 -13.38
N ALA A 163 0.14 4.74 -12.53
CA ALA A 163 1.03 5.59 -11.75
C ALA A 163 1.78 6.60 -12.63
N ARG A 164 2.38 6.14 -13.74
CA ARG A 164 3.08 7.00 -14.70
C ARG A 164 2.17 8.02 -15.34
N ALA A 165 0.92 7.67 -15.65
CA ALA A 165 -0.08 8.60 -16.19
C ALA A 165 -0.56 9.62 -15.15
N LEU A 166 -0.41 9.32 -13.85
CA LEU A 166 -0.71 10.20 -12.72
C LEU A 166 0.50 11.04 -12.26
N GLY A 167 1.62 10.92 -12.96
CA GLY A 167 2.86 11.63 -12.59
C GLY A 167 3.61 11.01 -11.42
N VAL A 168 3.32 9.75 -11.08
CA VAL A 168 4.04 8.97 -10.06
C VAL A 168 5.08 8.08 -10.74
N GLN A 169 6.33 8.13 -10.29
CA GLN A 169 7.43 7.38 -10.87
C GLN A 169 7.91 6.23 -9.99
N GLN A 170 7.71 6.30 -8.68
CA GLN A 170 8.08 5.28 -7.73
C GLN A 170 6.84 4.76 -7.00
N ILE A 171 6.64 3.45 -7.02
CA ILE A 171 5.54 2.80 -6.29
C ILE A 171 6.11 2.04 -5.10
N PHE A 172 5.56 2.30 -3.91
CA PHE A 172 5.91 1.56 -2.70
C PHE A 172 5.12 0.25 -2.65
N ALA A 173 5.46 -0.64 -3.58
CA ALA A 173 5.01 -2.00 -3.78
C ALA A 173 6.07 -2.77 -4.59
N PRO A 174 6.17 -4.12 -4.46
CA PRO A 174 5.28 -5.01 -3.70
C PRO A 174 5.60 -5.08 -2.20
N VAL A 175 4.60 -5.49 -1.40
CA VAL A 175 4.83 -5.99 -0.04
C VAL A 175 5.38 -7.40 -0.15
N VAL A 176 6.57 -7.62 0.42
CA VAL A 176 7.29 -8.91 0.34
C VAL A 176 7.46 -9.59 1.71
N ASP A 177 6.73 -9.07 2.71
CA ASP A 177 6.69 -9.64 4.06
C ASP A 177 6.04 -11.03 4.03
N VAL A 178 6.61 -11.98 4.75
CA VAL A 178 6.08 -13.34 4.91
C VAL A 178 5.15 -13.36 6.12
N ASN A 179 3.82 -13.45 5.91
CA ASN A 179 2.83 -13.34 6.98
C ASN A 179 2.65 -14.67 7.72
N ASN A 180 3.62 -15.04 8.54
CA ASN A 180 3.63 -16.27 9.32
C ASN A 180 3.11 -16.10 10.77
N ASN A 181 2.64 -14.91 11.12
CA ASN A 181 1.94 -14.60 12.36
C ASN A 181 0.47 -14.25 12.06
N ALA A 182 -0.46 -15.08 12.54
CA ALA A 182 -1.90 -14.87 12.34
C ALA A 182 -2.44 -13.61 13.05
N ASP A 183 -1.76 -13.17 14.10
CA ASP A 183 -2.12 -12.00 14.91
C ASP A 183 -1.49 -10.70 14.40
N ASN A 184 -0.82 -10.75 13.24
CA ASN A 184 -0.20 -9.56 12.66
C ASN A 184 -1.26 -8.49 12.30
N PRO A 185 -1.23 -7.30 12.95
CA PRO A 185 -2.25 -6.29 12.78
C PRO A 185 -2.04 -5.38 11.55
N VAL A 186 -0.87 -5.43 10.92
CA VAL A 186 -0.45 -4.45 9.91
C VAL A 186 -0.16 -5.06 8.55
N ILE A 187 0.33 -6.29 8.47
CA ILE A 187 0.65 -6.97 7.19
C ILE A 187 -0.54 -7.81 6.72
N ASN A 188 -0.88 -8.90 7.38
CA ASN A 188 -2.07 -9.70 7.11
C ASN A 188 -2.34 -9.87 5.59
N VAL A 189 -3.50 -9.43 5.08
CA VAL A 189 -3.89 -9.54 3.66
C VAL A 189 -3.01 -8.75 2.67
N ARG A 190 -2.16 -7.85 3.14
CA ARG A 190 -1.18 -7.12 2.32
C ARG A 190 -0.03 -8.02 1.83
N SER A 191 0.26 -9.12 2.55
CA SER A 191 1.22 -10.15 2.13
C SER A 191 0.62 -11.09 1.09
N TYR A 192 1.47 -11.75 0.29
CA TYR A 192 1.09 -12.87 -0.58
C TYR A 192 0.86 -14.19 0.19
N GLY A 193 1.23 -14.28 1.47
CA GLY A 193 1.00 -15.45 2.30
C GLY A 193 2.09 -15.74 3.33
N GLU A 194 2.08 -16.97 3.86
CA GLU A 194 3.00 -17.42 4.91
C GLU A 194 4.22 -18.20 4.41
N ASP A 195 4.21 -18.62 3.15
CA ASP A 195 5.29 -19.41 2.57
C ASP A 195 6.31 -18.50 1.87
N PRO A 196 7.59 -18.50 2.27
CA PRO A 196 8.60 -17.61 1.71
C PRO A 196 8.81 -17.77 0.20
N ALA A 197 8.69 -18.99 -0.32
CA ALA A 197 8.88 -19.27 -1.74
C ALA A 197 7.70 -18.77 -2.58
N ASP A 198 6.47 -18.89 -2.06
CA ASP A 198 5.29 -18.33 -2.72
C ASP A 198 5.33 -16.81 -2.71
N VAL A 199 5.61 -16.18 -1.56
CA VAL A 199 5.77 -14.71 -1.47
C VAL A 199 6.85 -14.23 -2.46
N ALA A 200 8.00 -14.92 -2.51
CA ALA A 200 9.09 -14.60 -3.42
C ALA A 200 8.65 -14.63 -4.89
N ARG A 201 7.90 -15.65 -5.30
CA ARG A 201 7.43 -15.86 -6.67
C ARG A 201 6.45 -14.77 -7.12
N PHE A 202 5.48 -14.42 -6.27
CA PHE A 202 4.52 -13.36 -6.56
C PHE A 202 5.15 -11.96 -6.53
N ALA A 203 6.01 -11.69 -5.55
CA ALA A 203 6.71 -10.41 -5.43
C ALA A 203 7.66 -10.14 -6.61
N ALA A 204 8.39 -11.16 -7.08
CA ALA A 204 9.24 -11.06 -8.26
C ALA A 204 8.40 -10.74 -9.51
N ALA A 205 7.28 -11.44 -9.71
CA ALA A 205 6.38 -11.22 -10.84
C ALA A 205 5.80 -9.78 -10.83
N PHE A 206 5.34 -9.29 -9.69
CA PHE A 206 4.88 -7.90 -9.57
C PHE A 206 5.98 -6.90 -9.93
N THR A 207 7.20 -7.10 -9.40
CA THR A 207 8.36 -6.26 -9.67
C THR A 207 8.67 -6.19 -11.16
N GLU A 208 8.71 -7.33 -11.84
CA GLU A 208 8.95 -7.43 -13.28
C GLU A 208 7.88 -6.65 -14.08
N GLY A 209 6.60 -6.84 -13.75
CA GLY A 209 5.51 -6.12 -14.40
C GLY A 209 5.59 -4.60 -14.21
N ALA A 210 5.79 -4.17 -12.97
CA ALA A 210 5.86 -2.75 -12.63
C ALA A 210 7.03 -2.02 -13.32
N GLN A 211 8.21 -2.63 -13.30
CA GLN A 211 9.40 -2.02 -13.91
C GLN A 211 9.39 -2.10 -15.43
N ALA A 212 8.80 -3.13 -16.03
CA ALA A 212 8.56 -3.18 -17.47
C ALA A 212 7.65 -2.03 -17.94
N ALA A 213 6.71 -1.59 -17.12
CA ALA A 213 5.85 -0.43 -17.37
C ALA A 213 6.47 0.92 -16.94
N GLY A 214 7.75 0.93 -16.54
CA GLY A 214 8.56 2.13 -16.36
C GLY A 214 8.38 2.87 -15.04
N ALA A 215 7.94 2.20 -13.97
CA ALA A 215 7.99 2.72 -12.60
C ALA A 215 9.09 2.01 -11.79
N ILE A 216 9.59 2.67 -10.75
CA ILE A 216 10.44 2.04 -9.75
C ILE A 216 9.54 1.23 -8.80
N ALA A 217 9.68 -0.09 -8.80
CA ALA A 217 9.11 -0.93 -7.76
C ALA A 217 9.96 -0.86 -6.48
N THR A 218 9.32 -0.95 -5.32
CA THR A 218 9.97 -0.88 -4.01
C THR A 218 9.53 -2.06 -3.14
N ALA A 219 10.43 -3.03 -2.92
CA ALA A 219 10.17 -4.15 -2.03
C ALA A 219 10.18 -3.72 -0.56
N LYS A 220 9.15 -4.11 0.21
CA LYS A 220 8.96 -3.65 1.59
C LYS A 220 8.31 -4.72 2.49
N HIS A 221 8.59 -4.72 3.78
CA HIS A 221 9.40 -3.79 4.60
C HIS A 221 10.65 -4.53 5.11
N PHE A 222 11.83 -4.23 4.57
CA PHE A 222 13.06 -4.91 5.00
C PHE A 222 13.33 -4.63 6.49
N PRO A 223 13.73 -5.60 7.32
CA PRO A 223 14.13 -6.97 7.00
C PRO A 223 12.99 -8.01 6.91
N GLY A 224 11.74 -7.61 7.00
CA GLY A 224 10.52 -8.42 6.98
C GLY A 224 9.64 -8.08 8.19
N HIS A 225 8.37 -7.76 7.96
CA HIS A 225 7.40 -7.30 8.97
C HIS A 225 6.31 -8.35 9.26
N GLY A 226 6.43 -9.55 8.65
CA GLY A 226 5.33 -10.52 8.69
C GLY A 226 5.16 -11.26 10.03
N ASP A 227 6.22 -11.36 10.84
CA ASP A 227 6.24 -12.02 12.16
C ASP A 227 6.19 -11.01 13.32
N THR A 228 5.38 -9.98 13.21
CA THR A 228 5.22 -8.99 14.27
C THR A 228 3.81 -8.99 14.84
N ALA A 229 3.68 -8.72 16.15
CA ALA A 229 2.40 -8.58 16.85
C ALA A 229 2.08 -7.11 17.19
N VAL A 230 2.98 -6.18 16.90
CA VAL A 230 2.84 -4.73 17.13
C VAL A 230 2.86 -4.01 15.80
N ASP A 231 1.96 -3.04 15.65
CA ASP A 231 1.94 -2.13 14.49
C ASP A 231 3.00 -1.04 14.67
N SER A 232 3.89 -0.87 13.69
CA SER A 232 4.94 0.15 13.69
C SER A 232 4.43 1.60 13.71
N HIS A 233 3.14 1.82 13.41
CA HIS A 233 2.48 3.10 13.61
C HIS A 233 2.16 3.41 15.08
N ARG A 234 2.12 2.39 15.97
CA ARG A 234 1.79 2.52 17.39
C ARG A 234 2.98 2.32 18.32
N GLY A 235 4.01 1.64 17.88
CA GLY A 235 5.19 1.33 18.67
C GLY A 235 6.27 0.70 17.80
N LEU A 236 7.39 0.29 18.40
CA LEU A 236 8.46 -0.38 17.70
C LEU A 236 8.25 -1.90 17.74
N PRO A 237 7.85 -2.56 16.64
CA PRO A 237 7.74 -4.01 16.58
C PRO A 237 9.12 -4.66 16.68
N GLU A 238 9.15 -5.82 17.32
CA GLU A 238 10.36 -6.61 17.52
C GLU A 238 10.19 -8.01 16.93
N ILE A 239 11.23 -8.50 16.24
CA ILE A 239 11.32 -9.88 15.76
C ILE A 239 12.56 -10.51 16.40
N ASN A 240 12.32 -11.39 17.35
CA ASN A 240 13.38 -12.01 18.13
C ASN A 240 13.88 -13.32 17.49
N VAL A 241 14.45 -13.20 16.27
CA VAL A 241 14.99 -14.35 15.51
C VAL A 241 16.44 -14.13 15.10
N GLY A 242 17.18 -15.23 14.98
CA GLY A 242 18.57 -15.20 14.55
C GLY A 242 18.73 -15.17 13.03
N ARG A 243 19.99 -15.02 12.60
CA ARG A 243 20.35 -14.89 11.19
C ARG A 243 19.91 -16.06 10.31
N GLU A 244 19.96 -17.28 10.82
CA GLU A 244 19.55 -18.48 10.08
C GLU A 244 18.08 -18.42 9.68
N ARG A 245 17.21 -18.06 10.63
CA ARG A 245 15.78 -17.89 10.36
C ARG A 245 15.55 -16.78 9.34
N LEU A 246 16.19 -15.63 9.48
CA LEU A 246 16.06 -14.53 8.52
C LEU A 246 16.44 -14.96 7.09
N ASN A 247 17.52 -15.75 6.94
CA ASN A 247 17.97 -16.24 5.64
C ASN A 247 17.00 -17.23 4.98
N THR A 248 16.25 -17.99 5.78
CA THR A 248 15.34 -19.04 5.29
C THR A 248 13.89 -18.61 5.15
N VAL A 249 13.52 -17.49 5.75
CA VAL A 249 12.16 -16.96 5.73
C VAL A 249 12.12 -15.53 5.22
N GLU A 250 12.51 -14.56 6.05
CA GLU A 250 12.28 -13.15 5.79
C GLU A 250 13.05 -12.62 4.57
N PHE A 251 14.31 -13.07 4.36
CA PHE A 251 15.13 -12.60 3.25
C PHE A 251 14.86 -13.28 1.91
N VAL A 252 14.18 -14.42 1.88
CA VAL A 252 13.90 -15.15 0.65
C VAL A 252 13.14 -14.30 -0.39
N PRO A 253 12.04 -13.60 -0.04
CA PRO A 253 11.35 -12.74 -0.99
C PRO A 253 12.16 -11.49 -1.39
N PHE A 254 12.99 -10.93 -0.50
CA PHE A 254 13.88 -9.82 -0.85
C PHE A 254 14.95 -10.25 -1.85
N GLN A 255 15.57 -11.42 -1.65
CA GLN A 255 16.55 -11.99 -2.61
C GLN A 255 15.91 -12.20 -3.99
N ALA A 256 14.68 -12.71 -4.03
CA ALA A 256 13.94 -12.89 -5.28
C ALA A 256 13.64 -11.55 -5.96
N SER A 257 13.21 -10.54 -5.20
CA SER A 257 12.97 -9.19 -5.70
C SER A 257 14.25 -8.52 -6.22
N VAL A 258 15.38 -8.69 -5.51
CA VAL A 258 16.71 -8.22 -5.96
C VAL A 258 17.10 -8.90 -7.27
N LYS A 259 16.87 -10.22 -7.39
CA LYS A 259 17.14 -10.98 -8.63
C LYS A 259 16.23 -10.53 -9.78
N ALA A 260 14.98 -10.21 -9.50
CA ALA A 260 14.04 -9.63 -10.47
C ALA A 260 14.37 -8.17 -10.86
N GLY A 261 15.43 -7.59 -10.28
CA GLY A 261 15.91 -6.25 -10.63
C GLY A 261 15.19 -5.11 -9.92
N VAL A 262 14.58 -5.34 -8.74
CA VAL A 262 13.85 -4.30 -8.01
C VAL A 262 14.69 -3.04 -7.83
N GLY A 263 14.12 -1.87 -8.13
CA GLY A 263 14.83 -0.58 -8.14
C GLY A 263 15.04 0.02 -6.77
N ALA A 264 14.14 -0.26 -5.83
CA ALA A 264 14.25 0.23 -4.46
C ALA A 264 13.86 -0.83 -3.42
N VAL A 265 14.37 -0.67 -2.20
CA VAL A 265 13.96 -1.42 -1.01
C VAL A 265 13.63 -0.42 0.08
N MET A 266 12.47 -0.59 0.71
CA MET A 266 12.07 0.20 1.89
C MET A 266 12.43 -0.56 3.16
N VAL A 267 13.15 0.12 4.07
CA VAL A 267 13.53 -0.43 5.37
C VAL A 267 12.50 -0.02 6.41
N GLY A 268 11.84 -1.01 7.01
CA GLY A 268 10.82 -0.79 8.04
C GLY A 268 11.42 -0.49 9.42
N HIS A 269 10.58 0.08 10.30
CA HIS A 269 10.94 0.33 11.70
C HIS A 269 10.68 -0.93 12.53
N ILE A 270 11.63 -1.87 12.47
CA ILE A 270 11.54 -3.19 13.10
C ILE A 270 12.84 -3.45 13.85
N ALA A 271 12.75 -3.82 15.12
CA ALA A 271 13.92 -4.21 15.92
C ALA A 271 14.24 -5.70 15.73
N LEU A 272 15.54 -6.02 15.58
CA LEU A 272 16.08 -7.39 15.51
C LEU A 272 17.15 -7.58 16.59
N PRO A 273 16.78 -7.83 17.86
CA PRO A 273 17.72 -7.82 18.98
C PRO A 273 18.80 -8.89 18.89
N GLN A 274 18.57 -10.01 18.16
CA GLN A 274 19.61 -11.02 17.92
C GLN A 274 20.60 -10.62 16.82
N ILE A 275 20.35 -9.53 16.08
CA ILE A 275 21.21 -9.03 15.01
C ILE A 275 21.89 -7.72 15.45
N ASP A 276 21.13 -6.80 16.04
CA ASP A 276 21.63 -5.55 16.61
C ASP A 276 20.95 -5.31 17.98
N ALA A 277 21.65 -5.69 19.03
CA ALA A 277 21.18 -5.57 20.42
C ALA A 277 21.40 -4.18 21.02
N THR A 278 21.81 -3.18 20.22
CA THR A 278 21.99 -1.80 20.70
C THR A 278 20.69 -1.27 21.27
N ALA A 279 20.66 -0.99 22.59
CA ALA A 279 19.45 -0.58 23.26
C ALA A 279 19.10 0.88 22.96
N VAL A 280 17.81 1.14 22.78
CA VAL A 280 17.23 2.47 22.69
C VAL A 280 16.18 2.66 23.80
N SER A 281 16.02 3.89 24.26
CA SER A 281 15.05 4.24 25.30
C SER A 281 14.14 5.36 24.81
N PRO A 282 12.87 5.37 25.22
CA PRO A 282 11.97 6.44 24.89
C PRO A 282 12.52 7.81 25.29
N LEU A 283 12.33 8.80 24.43
CA LEU A 283 12.69 10.18 24.70
C LEU A 283 11.81 10.78 25.81
N PRO A 284 12.32 11.75 26.59
CA PRO A 284 11.49 12.59 27.44
C PRO A 284 10.36 13.26 26.65
N LYS A 285 9.18 13.40 27.28
CA LYS A 285 7.98 13.94 26.61
C LYS A 285 8.19 15.33 26.01
N GLU A 286 9.06 16.13 26.61
CA GLU A 286 9.34 17.53 26.25
C GLU A 286 10.08 17.67 24.91
N ILE A 287 10.79 16.63 24.47
CA ILE A 287 11.61 16.64 23.26
C ILE A 287 11.11 15.69 22.16
N LYS A 288 10.04 14.94 22.42
CA LYS A 288 9.44 14.07 21.41
C LYS A 288 8.82 14.89 20.28
N SER A 289 9.12 14.50 19.05
CA SER A 289 8.31 14.93 17.91
C SER A 289 6.93 14.26 18.01
N LYS A 290 5.86 15.03 17.78
CA LYS A 290 4.53 14.44 17.67
C LYS A 290 4.50 13.57 16.42
N PRO A 291 3.98 12.33 16.50
CA PRO A 291 3.70 11.56 15.29
C PRO A 291 2.74 12.36 14.40
N THR A 292 2.97 12.37 13.10
CA THR A 292 2.09 13.08 12.15
C THR A 292 1.05 12.17 11.51
N ASP A 293 1.08 10.87 11.80
CA ASP A 293 0.12 9.87 11.35
C ASP A 293 -1.00 9.73 12.39
N THR A 294 -1.67 10.84 12.71
CA THR A 294 -2.62 11.00 13.83
C THR A 294 -4.04 10.50 13.57
N ASP A 295 -4.24 9.55 12.67
CA ASP A 295 -5.48 8.75 12.67
C ASP A 295 -5.42 7.63 13.73
N GLU A 296 -4.49 7.75 14.69
CA GLU A 296 -4.17 6.75 15.70
C GLU A 296 -5.03 6.97 16.95
N ASP A 297 -6.13 6.20 17.06
CA ASP A 297 -6.99 6.15 18.26
C ASP A 297 -6.42 5.25 19.37
N GLY A 298 -5.16 4.79 19.24
CA GLY A 298 -4.55 3.81 20.12
C GLY A 298 -3.47 4.38 21.04
N GLU A 299 -3.34 3.79 22.22
CA GLU A 299 -2.24 4.07 23.16
C GLU A 299 -0.89 3.74 22.50
N ILE A 300 0.05 4.70 22.56
CA ILE A 300 1.41 4.52 22.05
C ILE A 300 2.19 3.64 23.03
N ILE A 301 2.83 2.60 22.52
CA ILE A 301 3.64 1.66 23.32
C ILE A 301 5.05 2.22 23.49
N GLU A 302 5.38 2.67 24.71
CA GLU A 302 6.66 3.28 25.07
C GLU A 302 7.49 2.37 25.96
N GLU A 303 8.27 1.47 25.39
CA GLU A 303 9.15 0.55 26.12
C GLU A 303 10.60 0.68 25.65
N LYS A 304 11.55 0.19 26.45
CA LYS A 304 12.95 0.02 25.97
C LYS A 304 12.98 -1.03 24.88
N ALA A 305 13.70 -0.76 23.80
CA ALA A 305 13.77 -1.62 22.63
C ALA A 305 15.21 -1.78 22.14
N ALA A 306 15.42 -2.69 21.19
CA ALA A 306 16.65 -2.76 20.41
C ALA A 306 16.61 -1.73 19.24
N MET A 307 17.77 -1.50 18.61
CA MET A 307 17.91 -0.55 17.50
C MET A 307 16.99 -0.94 16.34
N PRO A 308 16.10 -0.02 15.87
CA PRO A 308 15.28 -0.29 14.70
C PRO A 308 16.13 -0.43 13.43
N ALA A 309 15.73 -1.32 12.54
CA ALA A 309 16.45 -1.65 11.31
C ALA A 309 16.80 -0.42 10.47
N THR A 310 15.91 0.55 10.40
CA THR A 310 16.12 1.82 9.69
C THR A 310 17.31 2.62 10.23
N MET A 311 17.65 2.44 11.52
CA MET A 311 18.75 3.14 12.22
C MET A 311 19.99 2.26 12.43
N SER A 312 19.97 1.00 11.98
CA SER A 312 21.02 0.02 12.22
C SER A 312 21.99 -0.11 11.05
N PRO A 313 23.26 0.34 11.19
CA PRO A 313 24.27 0.10 10.16
C PRO A 313 24.56 -1.40 9.93
N VAL A 314 24.31 -2.26 10.93
CA VAL A 314 24.46 -3.71 10.80
C VAL A 314 23.45 -4.24 9.79
N ILE A 315 22.18 -3.86 9.93
CA ILE A 315 21.09 -4.30 9.04
C ILE A 315 21.25 -3.69 7.64
N GLY A 316 21.65 -2.43 7.55
CA GLY A 316 21.95 -1.79 6.27
C GLY A 316 23.06 -2.50 5.49
N LYS A 317 24.13 -2.97 6.17
CA LYS A 317 25.19 -3.77 5.56
C LYS A 317 24.70 -5.13 5.07
N ILE A 318 23.76 -5.77 5.77
CA ILE A 318 23.15 -7.03 5.31
C ILE A 318 22.47 -6.81 3.96
N LEU A 319 21.66 -5.77 3.82
CA LEU A 319 20.98 -5.47 2.55
C LEU A 319 21.98 -5.18 1.42
N ARG A 320 22.99 -4.34 1.67
CA ARG A 320 23.97 -3.95 0.64
C ARG A 320 24.91 -5.08 0.26
N ASN A 321 25.47 -5.78 1.25
CA ASN A 321 26.56 -6.72 1.03
C ASN A 321 26.06 -8.16 0.87
N ASP A 322 25.22 -8.65 1.80
CA ASP A 322 24.84 -10.05 1.81
C ASP A 322 23.75 -10.35 0.79
N LEU A 323 22.76 -9.41 0.62
CA LEU A 323 21.76 -9.50 -0.42
C LEU A 323 22.21 -8.86 -1.75
N ASN A 324 23.41 -8.25 -1.79
CA ASN A 324 24.01 -7.61 -2.96
C ASN A 324 23.07 -6.59 -3.65
N PHE A 325 22.40 -5.76 -2.85
CA PHE A 325 21.44 -4.76 -3.36
C PHE A 325 22.14 -3.46 -3.74
N SER A 326 22.14 -3.10 -5.02
CA SER A 326 22.77 -1.89 -5.58
C SER A 326 21.80 -0.71 -5.74
N GLY A 327 20.48 -0.95 -5.65
CA GLY A 327 19.46 0.06 -5.88
C GLY A 327 19.29 1.08 -4.75
N MET A 328 18.19 1.83 -4.78
CA MET A 328 17.87 2.86 -3.80
C MET A 328 17.34 2.26 -2.49
N ILE A 329 17.89 2.63 -1.35
CA ILE A 329 17.35 2.31 -0.03
C ILE A 329 16.52 3.51 0.45
N VAL A 330 15.24 3.26 0.74
CA VAL A 330 14.29 4.25 1.25
C VAL A 330 13.94 3.88 2.68
N THR A 331 13.83 4.83 3.59
CA THR A 331 13.27 4.57 4.91
C THR A 331 11.76 4.36 4.80
N ASP A 332 11.15 3.67 5.75
CA ASP A 332 9.74 3.88 6.02
C ASP A 332 9.53 5.30 6.56
N ALA A 333 8.27 5.74 6.75
CA ALA A 333 7.98 7.12 7.13
C ALA A 333 8.61 7.47 8.48
N LEU A 334 9.54 8.44 8.49
CA LEU A 334 10.26 8.87 9.72
C LEU A 334 9.34 9.54 10.75
N SER A 335 8.09 9.84 10.35
CA SER A 335 7.04 10.38 11.24
C SER A 335 6.34 9.32 12.09
N MET A 336 6.58 8.02 11.85
CA MET A 336 5.89 6.93 12.56
C MET A 336 6.34 6.80 14.02
N SER A 337 5.40 6.38 14.89
CA SER A 337 5.63 6.24 16.35
C SER A 337 6.79 5.31 16.67
N GLY A 338 7.00 4.25 15.88
CA GLY A 338 8.15 3.34 16.02
C GLY A 338 9.52 4.02 16.00
N LEU A 339 9.63 5.28 15.53
CA LEU A 339 10.84 6.09 15.59
C LEU A 339 10.71 7.33 16.47
N THR A 340 9.61 8.09 16.35
CA THR A 340 9.48 9.39 17.05
C THR A 340 9.46 9.24 18.55
N ILE A 341 9.17 8.06 19.07
CA ILE A 341 9.30 7.70 20.48
C ILE A 341 10.78 7.77 20.93
N TYR A 342 11.72 7.36 20.10
CA TYR A 342 13.12 7.10 20.47
C TYR A 342 14.10 8.15 19.95
N PHE A 343 13.78 8.83 18.85
CA PHE A 343 14.72 9.74 18.18
C PHE A 343 14.06 11.09 17.87
N THR A 344 14.83 12.18 18.05
CA THR A 344 14.50 13.46 17.45
C THR A 344 14.62 13.37 15.94
N GLN A 345 13.98 14.25 15.19
CA GLN A 345 14.00 14.18 13.72
C GLN A 345 15.39 14.45 13.14
N GLU A 346 16.20 15.29 13.81
CA GLU A 346 17.62 15.48 13.46
C GLU A 346 18.39 14.18 13.56
N GLU A 347 18.29 13.48 14.70
CA GLU A 347 19.03 12.26 14.95
C GLU A 347 18.51 11.10 14.07
N ALA A 348 17.21 10.99 13.86
CA ALA A 348 16.61 9.99 12.99
C ALA A 348 17.14 10.10 11.55
N ALA A 349 17.17 11.33 10.99
CA ALA A 349 17.68 11.57 9.66
C ALA A 349 19.17 11.20 9.52
N VAL A 350 19.99 11.57 10.50
CA VAL A 350 21.42 11.28 10.51
C VAL A 350 21.67 9.78 10.60
N ARG A 351 21.04 9.08 11.56
CA ARG A 351 21.21 7.63 11.74
C ARG A 351 20.73 6.81 10.54
N ALA A 352 19.63 7.22 9.93
CA ALA A 352 19.15 6.55 8.71
C ALA A 352 20.19 6.62 7.58
N LEU A 353 20.88 7.76 7.41
CA LEU A 353 21.96 7.89 6.43
C LEU A 353 23.21 7.07 6.84
N GLU A 354 23.56 7.03 8.12
CA GLU A 354 24.63 6.17 8.65
C GLU A 354 24.32 4.67 8.44
N ALA A 355 23.03 4.29 8.55
CA ALA A 355 22.55 2.94 8.28
C ALA A 355 22.52 2.58 6.78
N GLY A 356 22.74 3.55 5.88
CA GLY A 356 22.84 3.32 4.45
C GLY A 356 21.62 3.70 3.62
N ALA A 357 20.62 4.36 4.22
CA ALA A 357 19.46 4.88 3.49
C ALA A 357 19.89 5.98 2.48
N ASP A 358 19.27 5.98 1.32
CA ASP A 358 19.49 7.00 0.27
C ASP A 358 18.41 8.07 0.31
N MET A 359 17.18 7.70 0.68
CA MET A 359 16.03 8.62 0.76
C MET A 359 15.38 8.54 2.13
N LEU A 360 15.17 9.70 2.73
CA LEU A 360 14.50 9.94 4.01
C LEU A 360 13.02 10.25 3.74
N LEU A 361 12.14 9.28 4.00
CA LEU A 361 10.73 9.40 3.66
C LEU A 361 9.95 10.08 4.78
N LYS A 362 9.18 11.10 4.43
CA LYS A 362 8.18 11.76 5.29
C LYS A 362 8.69 12.01 6.73
N PRO A 363 9.74 12.82 6.92
CA PRO A 363 10.10 13.27 8.26
C PRO A 363 8.92 14.00 8.94
N ALA A 364 8.77 13.87 10.25
CA ALA A 364 7.77 14.62 11.01
C ALA A 364 8.10 16.13 11.06
N ASP A 365 9.38 16.48 11.01
CA ASP A 365 9.91 17.83 10.90
C ASP A 365 11.02 17.83 9.83
N VAL A 366 10.68 18.38 8.66
CA VAL A 366 11.59 18.40 7.50
C VAL A 366 12.78 19.31 7.75
N ASP A 367 12.55 20.50 8.30
CA ASP A 367 13.60 21.49 8.60
C ASP A 367 14.58 20.95 9.65
N ALA A 368 14.07 20.29 10.70
CA ALA A 368 14.91 19.66 11.70
C ALA A 368 15.77 18.53 11.10
N SER A 369 15.18 17.67 10.28
CA SER A 369 15.90 16.60 9.56
C SER A 369 16.99 17.16 8.65
N PHE A 370 16.65 18.20 7.89
CA PHE A 370 17.60 18.90 7.01
C PHE A 370 18.77 19.50 7.81
N ARG A 371 18.48 20.25 8.88
CA ARG A 371 19.51 20.83 9.77
C ARG A 371 20.37 19.74 10.43
N GLY A 372 19.76 18.63 10.86
CA GLY A 372 20.46 17.51 11.46
C GLY A 372 21.52 16.96 10.52
N VAL A 373 21.17 16.66 9.27
CA VAL A 373 22.10 16.15 8.25
C VAL A 373 23.17 17.19 7.93
N LEU A 374 22.81 18.47 7.75
CA LEU A 374 23.77 19.54 7.45
C LEU A 374 24.83 19.69 8.57
N ASN A 375 24.39 19.66 9.83
CA ASN A 375 25.26 19.73 10.98
C ASN A 375 26.16 18.48 11.10
N ALA A 376 25.61 17.30 10.83
CA ALA A 376 26.38 16.06 10.82
C ALA A 376 27.50 16.06 9.76
N VAL A 377 27.24 16.64 8.58
CA VAL A 377 28.29 16.79 7.56
C VAL A 377 29.31 17.84 7.99
N LYS A 378 28.90 19.00 8.49
CA LYS A 378 29.82 20.07 8.96
C LYS A 378 30.69 19.64 10.12
N SER A 379 30.20 18.75 10.99
CA SER A 379 30.98 18.19 12.12
C SER A 379 31.85 16.97 11.73
N GLY A 380 31.73 16.47 10.50
CA GLY A 380 32.45 15.30 10.01
C GLY A 380 31.88 13.96 10.46
N ARG A 381 30.68 13.92 11.10
CA ARG A 381 29.99 12.69 11.48
C ARG A 381 29.51 11.90 10.24
N ILE A 382 29.04 12.61 9.21
CA ILE A 382 28.73 12.07 7.88
C ILE A 382 29.67 12.75 6.87
N THR A 383 30.24 12.01 5.94
CA THR A 383 31.04 12.60 4.88
C THR A 383 30.16 13.20 3.78
N GLU A 384 30.60 14.30 3.17
CA GLU A 384 29.90 14.86 1.99
C GLU A 384 29.79 13.82 0.86
N GLN A 385 30.83 12.96 0.69
CA GLN A 385 30.81 11.86 -0.26
C GLN A 385 29.61 10.91 -0.03
N ARG A 386 29.27 10.62 1.23
CA ARG A 386 28.12 9.76 1.57
C ARG A 386 26.79 10.39 1.10
N VAL A 387 26.66 11.72 1.27
CA VAL A 387 25.49 12.47 0.77
C VAL A 387 25.46 12.44 -0.76
N GLU A 388 26.62 12.68 -1.42
CA GLU A 388 26.73 12.63 -2.88
C GLU A 388 26.39 11.28 -3.48
N GLU A 389 26.77 10.17 -2.84
CA GLU A 389 26.45 8.81 -3.29
C GLU A 389 24.94 8.59 -3.35
N SER A 390 24.20 9.04 -2.35
CA SER A 390 22.74 8.97 -2.32
C SER A 390 22.10 9.90 -3.34
N ALA A 391 22.52 11.16 -3.37
CA ALA A 391 22.01 12.14 -4.33
C ALA A 391 22.26 11.68 -5.78
N ARG A 392 23.41 11.04 -6.05
CA ARG A 392 23.74 10.48 -7.38
C ARG A 392 22.77 9.39 -7.79
N ARG A 393 22.42 8.45 -6.88
CA ARG A 393 21.42 7.39 -7.16
C ARG A 393 20.06 8.00 -7.50
N ILE A 394 19.61 8.96 -6.69
CA ILE A 394 18.31 9.62 -6.88
C ILE A 394 18.28 10.41 -8.19
N LEU A 395 19.31 11.21 -8.48
CA LEU A 395 19.41 12.00 -9.70
C LEU A 395 19.48 11.09 -10.95
N ALA A 396 20.27 10.02 -10.90
CA ALA A 396 20.36 9.08 -12.01
C ALA A 396 19.01 8.39 -12.27
N ALA A 397 18.28 7.99 -11.22
CA ALA A 397 16.93 7.45 -11.35
C ALA A 397 15.97 8.45 -11.99
N LYS A 398 15.99 9.73 -11.59
CA LYS A 398 15.18 10.79 -12.20
C LYS A 398 15.45 10.94 -13.70
N TYR A 399 16.71 10.82 -14.11
CA TYR A 399 17.10 10.88 -15.52
C TYR A 399 16.52 9.69 -16.30
N ASP A 400 16.77 8.45 -15.83
CA ASP A 400 16.31 7.24 -16.52
C ASP A 400 14.78 7.09 -16.53
N LEU A 401 14.08 7.75 -15.61
CA LEU A 401 12.62 7.89 -15.61
C LEU A 401 12.09 8.96 -16.59
N GLY A 402 12.99 9.69 -17.27
CA GLY A 402 12.63 10.72 -18.25
C GLY A 402 12.20 12.06 -17.66
N LEU A 403 12.37 12.27 -16.33
CA LEU A 403 11.94 13.50 -15.66
C LEU A 403 12.73 14.73 -16.05
N VAL A 404 13.92 14.57 -16.63
CA VAL A 404 14.74 15.67 -17.13
C VAL A 404 14.16 16.26 -18.41
N ASP A 405 13.66 15.39 -19.28
CA ASP A 405 13.09 15.78 -20.57
C ASP A 405 11.61 16.16 -20.45
N GLN A 406 10.85 15.41 -19.62
CA GLN A 406 9.43 15.61 -19.44
C GLN A 406 9.02 15.41 -17.97
N ARG A 407 9.06 16.48 -17.18
CA ARG A 407 8.64 16.43 -15.77
C ARG A 407 7.15 16.68 -15.54
N LEU A 408 6.45 17.29 -16.51
CA LEU A 408 5.02 17.58 -16.41
C LEU A 408 4.20 16.45 -17.02
N THR A 409 3.15 16.09 -16.34
CA THR A 409 2.19 15.06 -16.76
C THR A 409 1.14 15.69 -17.67
N PRO A 410 0.91 15.16 -18.89
CA PRO A 410 -0.13 15.65 -19.79
C PRO A 410 -1.52 15.33 -19.23
N VAL A 411 -2.27 16.35 -18.79
CA VAL A 411 -3.61 16.17 -18.19
C VAL A 411 -4.59 15.53 -19.19
N ASP A 412 -4.52 15.91 -20.46
CA ASP A 412 -5.40 15.40 -21.54
C ASP A 412 -5.14 13.94 -21.94
N ALA A 413 -4.13 13.29 -21.35
CA ALA A 413 -3.80 11.90 -21.64
C ALA A 413 -4.27 10.93 -20.54
N ILE A 414 -4.71 11.45 -19.40
CA ILE A 414 -5.03 10.66 -18.20
C ILE A 414 -6.19 9.70 -18.47
N ASP A 415 -7.29 10.18 -19.03
CA ASP A 415 -8.52 9.43 -19.30
C ASP A 415 -8.37 8.30 -20.32
N ARG A 416 -7.26 8.28 -21.05
CA ARG A 416 -6.91 7.18 -21.98
C ARG A 416 -6.22 6.00 -21.29
N VAL A 417 -5.74 6.19 -20.07
CA VAL A 417 -4.90 5.22 -19.35
C VAL A 417 -5.53 4.82 -18.02
N VAL A 418 -5.94 5.80 -17.20
CA VAL A 418 -6.42 5.57 -15.84
C VAL A 418 -7.87 5.08 -15.87
N GLY A 419 -8.15 4.02 -15.11
CA GLY A 419 -9.48 3.42 -15.07
C GLY A 419 -9.92 2.72 -16.37
N ALA A 420 -8.98 2.40 -17.25
CA ALA A 420 -9.27 1.71 -18.51
C ALA A 420 -9.96 0.35 -18.28
N ARG A 421 -10.68 -0.16 -19.29
CA ARG A 421 -11.49 -1.38 -19.17
C ARG A 421 -10.70 -2.61 -18.72
N ASP A 422 -9.42 -2.71 -19.12
CA ASP A 422 -8.53 -3.82 -18.74
C ASP A 422 -8.20 -3.82 -17.24
N VAL A 423 -8.19 -2.65 -16.59
CA VAL A 423 -7.98 -2.50 -15.14
C VAL A 423 -9.12 -3.19 -14.37
N THR A 424 -10.36 -2.79 -14.65
CA THR A 424 -11.55 -3.39 -14.04
C THR A 424 -11.68 -4.88 -14.39
N ALA A 425 -11.38 -5.25 -15.64
CA ALA A 425 -11.43 -6.65 -16.07
C ALA A 425 -10.47 -7.52 -15.28
N LEU A 426 -9.21 -7.08 -15.11
CA LEU A 426 -8.22 -7.82 -14.32
C LEU A 426 -8.60 -7.89 -12.84
N ALA A 427 -9.09 -6.79 -12.25
CA ALA A 427 -9.53 -6.78 -10.85
C ALA A 427 -10.66 -7.80 -10.61
N ASN A 428 -11.64 -7.89 -11.54
CA ASN A 428 -12.72 -8.87 -11.48
C ASN A 428 -12.21 -10.30 -11.69
N GLU A 429 -11.33 -10.52 -12.66
CA GLU A 429 -10.74 -11.84 -12.97
C GLU A 429 -9.99 -12.39 -11.74
N ILE A 430 -9.14 -11.58 -11.09
CA ILE A 430 -8.46 -11.95 -9.86
C ILE A 430 -9.48 -12.27 -8.77
N ALA A 431 -10.47 -11.41 -8.57
CA ALA A 431 -11.48 -11.57 -7.52
C ALA A 431 -12.27 -12.87 -7.68
N GLU A 432 -12.69 -13.21 -8.90
CA GLU A 432 -13.43 -14.46 -9.19
C GLU A 432 -12.61 -15.71 -8.84
N HIS A 433 -11.31 -15.70 -9.16
CA HIS A 433 -10.42 -16.82 -8.87
C HIS A 433 -9.93 -16.89 -7.41
N ALA A 434 -10.02 -15.76 -6.68
CA ALA A 434 -9.57 -15.68 -5.29
C ALA A 434 -10.58 -16.21 -4.27
N VAL A 435 -11.89 -16.18 -4.58
CA VAL A 435 -12.93 -16.64 -3.63
C VAL A 435 -12.62 -18.05 -3.15
N THR A 436 -12.47 -18.21 -1.84
CA THR A 436 -12.04 -19.45 -1.20
C THR A 436 -13.12 -19.97 -0.25
N LEU A 437 -13.68 -21.15 -0.53
CA LEU A 437 -14.59 -21.85 0.38
C LEU A 437 -13.74 -22.74 1.30
N VAL A 438 -13.60 -22.34 2.56
CA VAL A 438 -12.75 -23.02 3.54
C VAL A 438 -13.49 -24.16 4.22
N ARG A 439 -14.77 -23.95 4.55
CA ARG A 439 -15.64 -24.89 5.27
C ARG A 439 -17.06 -24.81 4.72
N ASP A 440 -17.73 -25.95 4.54
CA ASP A 440 -19.15 -26.02 4.16
C ASP A 440 -19.79 -27.34 4.64
N GLU A 441 -19.83 -27.51 5.98
CA GLU A 441 -20.41 -28.70 6.62
C GLU A 441 -21.92 -28.78 6.42
N ASP A 442 -22.59 -27.63 6.33
CA ASP A 442 -24.03 -27.54 6.14
C ASP A 442 -24.45 -27.58 4.66
N LYS A 443 -23.47 -27.62 3.73
CA LYS A 443 -23.69 -27.66 2.29
C LYS A 443 -24.57 -26.51 1.79
N LEU A 444 -24.32 -25.30 2.29
CA LEU A 444 -25.06 -24.10 1.96
C LEU A 444 -24.57 -23.43 0.67
N VAL A 445 -23.32 -23.67 0.26
CA VAL A 445 -22.72 -23.02 -0.90
C VAL A 445 -22.64 -23.98 -2.09
N PRO A 446 -23.21 -23.62 -3.26
CA PRO A 446 -23.96 -22.41 -3.56
C PRO A 446 -25.40 -22.43 -3.04
N LEU A 447 -26.03 -21.25 -2.90
CA LEU A 447 -27.37 -21.03 -2.33
C LEU A 447 -28.51 -21.49 -3.28
N LYS A 448 -28.43 -22.74 -3.78
CA LYS A 448 -29.38 -23.26 -4.79
C LYS A 448 -30.67 -23.89 -4.22
N ASN A 449 -30.67 -24.22 -2.92
CA ASN A 449 -31.75 -24.94 -2.27
C ASN A 449 -32.65 -24.02 -1.42
N LEU A 450 -32.59 -22.73 -1.63
CA LEU A 450 -33.45 -21.78 -0.93
C LEU A 450 -34.90 -21.95 -1.37
N LYS A 451 -35.82 -22.05 -0.40
CA LYS A 451 -37.25 -22.11 -0.68
C LYS A 451 -37.71 -20.80 -1.32
N PRO A 452 -38.70 -20.84 -2.23
CA PRO A 452 -39.34 -19.62 -2.71
C PRO A 452 -39.88 -18.78 -1.54
N GLY A 453 -39.48 -17.50 -1.47
CA GLY A 453 -39.89 -16.61 -0.38
C GLY A 453 -39.08 -16.73 0.90
N ALA A 454 -37.96 -17.47 0.89
CA ALA A 454 -37.06 -17.56 2.04
C ALA A 454 -36.58 -16.17 2.50
N ARG A 455 -36.60 -15.95 3.80
CA ARG A 455 -36.13 -14.72 4.44
C ARG A 455 -34.62 -14.81 4.65
N ILE A 456 -33.89 -13.99 3.92
CA ILE A 456 -32.43 -13.93 4.02
C ILE A 456 -32.03 -12.66 4.77
N PHE A 457 -31.25 -12.83 5.82
CA PHE A 457 -30.75 -11.73 6.62
C PHE A 457 -29.23 -11.60 6.43
N ASN A 458 -28.73 -10.43 6.05
CA ASN A 458 -27.30 -10.12 5.99
C ASN A 458 -26.92 -9.31 7.25
N LEU A 459 -26.21 -9.93 8.15
CA LEU A 459 -25.49 -9.29 9.24
C LEU A 459 -24.15 -8.83 8.71
N ALA A 460 -24.02 -7.55 8.37
CA ALA A 460 -22.75 -6.94 8.01
C ALA A 460 -22.07 -6.39 9.27
N VAL A 461 -20.78 -6.65 9.44
CA VAL A 461 -19.99 -6.17 10.58
C VAL A 461 -18.74 -5.48 10.05
N THR A 462 -18.53 -4.21 10.42
CA THR A 462 -17.38 -3.43 9.96
C THR A 462 -16.56 -2.87 11.12
N ASN A 463 -15.23 -2.87 10.97
CA ASN A 463 -14.30 -2.18 11.87
C ASN A 463 -13.97 -0.74 11.41
N GLY A 464 -14.74 -0.19 10.47
CA GLY A 464 -14.57 1.16 9.93
C GLY A 464 -15.78 2.08 10.15
N ASP A 465 -15.65 3.33 9.71
CA ASP A 465 -16.68 4.38 9.81
C ASP A 465 -17.68 4.40 8.65
N ASP A 466 -17.68 3.37 7.84
CA ASP A 466 -18.38 3.25 6.55
C ASP A 466 -19.69 2.47 6.61
N ARG A 467 -20.32 2.42 7.78
CA ARG A 467 -21.59 1.73 8.06
C ARG A 467 -22.65 1.90 6.97
N ASN A 468 -22.71 3.06 6.33
CA ASN A 468 -23.77 3.39 5.37
C ASN A 468 -23.54 2.82 3.96
N TRP A 469 -22.32 2.37 3.62
CA TRP A 469 -21.99 1.97 2.25
C TRP A 469 -21.14 0.70 2.12
N ILE A 470 -20.53 0.20 3.19
CA ILE A 470 -19.58 -0.92 3.12
C ILE A 470 -20.19 -2.16 2.43
N ALA A 471 -21.43 -2.49 2.67
CA ALA A 471 -22.09 -3.68 2.12
C ALA A 471 -22.74 -3.45 0.74
N ASN A 472 -22.71 -2.24 0.19
CA ASN A 472 -23.49 -1.88 -1.00
C ASN A 472 -23.13 -2.71 -2.24
N ALA A 473 -21.84 -2.96 -2.50
CA ALA A 473 -21.42 -3.72 -3.66
C ALA A 473 -21.86 -5.19 -3.56
N PHE A 474 -21.75 -5.78 -2.39
CA PHE A 474 -22.19 -7.15 -2.09
C PHE A 474 -23.71 -7.31 -2.24
N VAL A 475 -24.48 -6.47 -1.54
CA VAL A 475 -25.95 -6.50 -1.57
C VAL A 475 -26.51 -6.20 -2.96
N SER A 476 -25.94 -5.22 -3.66
CA SER A 476 -26.36 -4.92 -5.03
C SER A 476 -26.08 -6.09 -5.98
N SER A 477 -25.00 -6.83 -5.78
CA SER A 477 -24.70 -8.02 -6.58
C SER A 477 -25.67 -9.17 -6.29
N LEU A 478 -25.98 -9.45 -5.02
CA LEU A 478 -27.00 -10.44 -4.65
C LEU A 478 -28.37 -10.09 -5.23
N ASN A 479 -28.77 -8.83 -5.17
CA ASN A 479 -30.03 -8.36 -5.74
C ASN A 479 -30.09 -8.55 -7.26
N ARG A 480 -29.00 -8.29 -7.99
CA ARG A 480 -28.92 -8.55 -9.45
C ARG A 480 -29.05 -10.02 -9.78
N SER A 481 -28.53 -10.90 -8.93
CA SER A 481 -28.70 -12.36 -9.04
C SER A 481 -30.06 -12.87 -8.54
N GLY A 482 -30.99 -11.96 -8.21
CA GLY A 482 -32.36 -12.30 -7.80
C GLY A 482 -32.55 -12.62 -6.32
N LEU A 483 -31.52 -12.51 -5.48
CA LEU A 483 -31.58 -12.76 -4.05
C LEU A 483 -31.80 -11.46 -3.27
N LYS A 484 -33.01 -11.23 -2.78
CA LYS A 484 -33.30 -10.09 -1.90
C LYS A 484 -32.87 -10.41 -0.46
N VAL A 485 -32.07 -9.52 0.12
CA VAL A 485 -31.56 -9.68 1.48
C VAL A 485 -31.94 -8.46 2.34
N GLU A 486 -32.37 -8.73 3.56
CA GLU A 486 -32.50 -7.71 4.60
C GLU A 486 -31.13 -7.47 5.22
N THR A 487 -30.57 -6.27 5.13
CA THR A 487 -29.21 -5.97 5.61
C THR A 487 -29.23 -5.04 6.81
N VAL A 488 -28.49 -5.39 7.85
CA VAL A 488 -28.16 -4.49 8.96
C VAL A 488 -26.67 -4.50 9.16
N VAL A 489 -26.08 -3.32 9.36
CA VAL A 489 -24.66 -3.13 9.60
C VAL A 489 -24.43 -2.81 11.07
N LEU A 490 -23.54 -3.55 11.73
CA LEU A 490 -23.02 -3.26 13.06
C LEU A 490 -21.58 -2.77 12.96
N ASP A 491 -21.25 -1.80 13.79
CA ASP A 491 -19.91 -1.22 13.95
C ASP A 491 -19.62 -0.97 15.45
N GLU A 492 -18.48 -0.35 15.76
CA GLU A 492 -18.06 -0.05 17.12
C GLU A 492 -19.05 0.86 17.88
N ARG A 493 -19.81 1.72 17.16
CA ARG A 493 -20.80 2.66 17.72
C ARG A 493 -22.16 2.01 17.99
N SER A 494 -22.33 0.75 17.60
CA SER A 494 -23.63 0.05 17.74
C SER A 494 -23.93 -0.29 19.18
N SER A 495 -25.09 0.19 19.70
CA SER A 495 -25.52 -0.03 21.06
C SER A 495 -25.97 -1.47 21.33
N ASP A 496 -25.92 -1.92 22.58
CA ASP A 496 -26.44 -3.26 22.99
C ASP A 496 -27.92 -3.43 22.59
N ARG A 497 -28.74 -2.38 22.61
CA ARG A 497 -30.14 -2.42 22.17
C ARG A 497 -30.26 -2.70 20.68
N GLU A 498 -29.39 -2.13 19.86
CA GLU A 498 -29.33 -2.42 18.41
C GLU A 498 -28.89 -3.86 18.18
N VAL A 499 -27.85 -4.31 18.88
CA VAL A 499 -27.36 -5.69 18.82
C VAL A 499 -28.47 -6.69 19.14
N GLN A 500 -29.23 -6.49 20.22
CA GLN A 500 -30.33 -7.38 20.58
C GLN A 500 -31.43 -7.43 19.53
N LYS A 501 -31.83 -6.27 18.96
CA LYS A 501 -32.81 -6.21 17.87
C LYS A 501 -32.33 -6.96 16.62
N VAL A 502 -31.04 -6.85 16.30
CA VAL A 502 -30.44 -7.57 15.17
C VAL A 502 -30.47 -9.07 15.41
N ILE A 503 -30.12 -9.54 16.60
CA ILE A 503 -30.17 -10.95 16.96
C ILE A 503 -31.58 -11.51 16.81
N GLU A 504 -32.59 -10.82 17.34
CA GLU A 504 -33.99 -11.24 17.24
C GLU A 504 -34.48 -11.35 15.79
N ARG A 505 -34.16 -10.35 14.96
CA ARG A 505 -34.53 -10.33 13.54
C ARG A 505 -33.81 -11.45 12.77
N ALA A 506 -32.51 -11.62 12.99
CA ALA A 506 -31.71 -12.61 12.30
C ALA A 506 -32.11 -14.05 12.68
N LYS A 507 -32.45 -14.33 13.96
CA LYS A 507 -32.96 -15.64 14.40
C LYS A 507 -34.24 -16.08 13.69
N SER A 508 -35.05 -15.14 13.18
CA SER A 508 -36.27 -15.44 12.44
C SER A 508 -36.06 -15.61 10.93
N ALA A 509 -34.83 -15.49 10.44
CA ALA A 509 -34.48 -15.71 9.04
C ALA A 509 -34.29 -17.20 8.73
N ASP A 510 -34.57 -17.60 7.47
CA ASP A 510 -34.30 -18.96 6.99
C ASP A 510 -32.81 -19.18 6.73
N LEU A 511 -32.06 -18.09 6.43
CA LEU A 511 -30.61 -18.08 6.26
C LEU A 511 -30.05 -16.73 6.73
N VAL A 512 -28.94 -16.80 7.45
CA VAL A 512 -28.10 -15.64 7.79
C VAL A 512 -26.84 -15.64 6.93
N ILE A 513 -26.54 -14.53 6.30
CA ILE A 513 -25.24 -14.23 5.73
C ILE A 513 -24.53 -13.32 6.72
N ALA A 514 -23.38 -13.73 7.25
CA ALA A 514 -22.55 -12.90 8.13
C ALA A 514 -21.36 -12.36 7.32
N SER A 515 -21.50 -11.13 6.78
CA SER A 515 -20.45 -10.47 6.01
C SER A 515 -19.55 -9.63 6.93
N LEU A 516 -18.33 -10.13 7.18
CA LEU A 516 -17.37 -9.61 8.15
C LEU A 516 -16.28 -8.78 7.46
N TYR A 517 -16.31 -7.48 7.63
CA TYR A 517 -15.36 -6.52 7.05
C TYR A 517 -14.26 -6.19 8.08
N GLY A 518 -13.49 -7.23 8.48
CA GLY A 518 -12.33 -7.09 9.37
C GLY A 518 -11.10 -6.66 8.56
N ARG A 519 -10.99 -5.38 8.24
CA ARG A 519 -9.93 -4.82 7.40
C ARG A 519 -8.67 -4.52 8.20
N VAL A 520 -7.52 -4.60 7.53
CA VAL A 520 -6.28 -4.04 8.07
C VAL A 520 -6.40 -2.52 8.05
N ARG A 521 -6.27 -1.89 9.22
CA ARG A 521 -6.33 -0.44 9.44
C ARG A 521 -5.13 -0.05 10.28
N SER A 522 -4.01 0.23 9.62
CA SER A 522 -2.75 0.60 10.30
C SER A 522 -2.97 1.75 11.28
N GLY A 523 -2.33 1.69 12.45
CA GLY A 523 -2.47 2.67 13.53
C GLY A 523 -3.72 2.49 14.40
N GLN A 524 -4.72 1.72 13.99
CA GLN A 524 -5.99 1.55 14.71
C GLN A 524 -5.95 0.39 15.72
N VAL A 525 -6.63 0.54 16.86
CA VAL A 525 -6.72 -0.50 17.90
C VAL A 525 -7.37 -1.77 17.37
N LEU A 526 -8.42 -1.64 16.55
CA LEU A 526 -9.19 -2.75 15.99
C LEU A 526 -8.75 -3.07 14.55
N SER A 527 -7.45 -3.00 14.27
CA SER A 527 -6.94 -3.44 12.96
C SER A 527 -7.16 -4.94 12.77
N ALA A 528 -7.62 -5.34 11.59
CA ALA A 528 -7.91 -6.72 11.19
C ALA A 528 -8.96 -7.46 12.05
N GLY A 529 -9.57 -6.82 13.03
CA GLY A 529 -10.59 -7.38 13.92
C GLY A 529 -12.03 -7.08 13.50
N VAL A 530 -12.97 -7.50 14.33
CA VAL A 530 -14.39 -7.13 14.26
C VAL A 530 -14.83 -6.53 15.61
N PRO A 531 -15.71 -5.50 15.62
CA PRO A 531 -16.15 -4.86 16.85
C PRO A 531 -16.97 -5.81 17.72
N GLU A 532 -16.94 -5.54 19.04
CA GLU A 532 -17.63 -6.37 20.05
C GLU A 532 -19.13 -6.50 19.76
N SER A 533 -19.78 -5.45 19.27
CA SER A 533 -21.18 -5.46 18.84
C SER A 533 -21.48 -6.56 17.82
N GLY A 534 -20.65 -6.67 16.78
CA GLY A 534 -20.75 -7.70 15.75
C GLY A 534 -20.39 -9.08 16.27
N ALA A 535 -19.34 -9.18 17.09
CA ALA A 535 -18.92 -10.43 17.70
C ALA A 535 -20.02 -11.02 18.62
N LYS A 536 -20.66 -10.19 19.45
CA LYS A 536 -21.81 -10.59 20.29
C LYS A 536 -22.98 -11.11 19.44
N ALA A 537 -23.34 -10.36 18.37
CA ALA A 537 -24.45 -10.74 17.49
C ALA A 537 -24.18 -12.10 16.82
N LEU A 538 -23.02 -12.26 16.20
CA LEU A 538 -22.65 -13.49 15.48
C LEU A 538 -22.58 -14.69 16.44
N SER A 539 -21.95 -14.53 17.61
CA SER A 539 -21.85 -15.60 18.62
C SER A 539 -23.24 -16.06 19.11
N ALA A 540 -24.18 -15.13 19.31
CA ALA A 540 -25.54 -15.45 19.71
C ALA A 540 -26.30 -16.23 18.63
N LEU A 541 -26.07 -15.93 17.35
CA LEU A 541 -26.68 -16.63 16.21
C LEU A 541 -26.07 -18.04 16.03
N ILE A 542 -24.76 -18.20 16.25
CA ILE A 542 -24.09 -19.49 16.24
C ILE A 542 -24.64 -20.39 17.39
N ALA A 543 -24.75 -19.84 18.60
CA ALA A 543 -25.30 -20.54 19.75
C ALA A 543 -26.77 -20.96 19.54
N ALA A 544 -27.54 -20.18 18.81
CA ALA A 544 -28.92 -20.49 18.41
C ALA A 544 -29.01 -21.54 17.28
N LYS A 545 -27.86 -21.99 16.73
CA LYS A 545 -27.78 -22.92 15.59
C LYS A 545 -28.53 -22.42 14.35
N SER A 546 -28.53 -21.09 14.12
CA SER A 546 -29.06 -20.51 12.89
C SER A 546 -28.27 -21.02 11.68
N PRO A 547 -28.89 -21.26 10.52
CA PRO A 547 -28.14 -21.52 9.28
C PRO A 547 -27.33 -20.28 8.89
N ILE A 548 -26.00 -20.36 8.90
CA ILE A 548 -25.12 -19.20 8.70
C ILE A 548 -24.08 -19.48 7.62
N VAL A 549 -23.98 -18.60 6.64
CA VAL A 549 -22.81 -18.48 5.77
C VAL A 549 -21.95 -17.32 6.28
N GLY A 550 -20.83 -17.62 6.92
CA GLY A 550 -19.83 -16.65 7.33
C GLY A 550 -18.94 -16.27 6.15
N ILE A 551 -18.71 -14.97 5.94
CA ILE A 551 -17.87 -14.46 4.86
C ILE A 551 -16.86 -13.49 5.45
N SER A 552 -15.56 -13.76 5.30
CA SER A 552 -14.52 -12.78 5.60
C SER A 552 -14.23 -11.93 4.35
N LEU A 553 -14.54 -10.65 4.45
CA LEU A 553 -14.21 -9.60 3.49
C LEU A 553 -13.03 -8.75 4.02
N GLY A 554 -11.95 -9.43 4.39
CA GLY A 554 -10.74 -8.86 5.00
C GLY A 554 -9.88 -9.97 5.58
N ASN A 555 -9.58 -9.87 6.88
CA ASN A 555 -8.76 -10.82 7.62
C ASN A 555 -9.28 -12.26 7.53
N PRO A 556 -8.53 -13.21 6.93
CA PRO A 556 -8.97 -14.62 6.82
C PRO A 556 -9.01 -15.36 8.16
N TYR A 557 -8.29 -14.89 9.18
CA TYR A 557 -8.16 -15.52 10.48
C TYR A 557 -9.39 -15.34 11.40
N LEU A 558 -10.40 -14.57 10.99
CA LEU A 558 -11.61 -14.32 11.81
C LEU A 558 -12.33 -15.60 12.25
N LEU A 559 -12.14 -16.74 11.54
CA LEU A 559 -12.70 -18.03 11.94
C LEU A 559 -12.25 -18.48 13.34
N HIS A 560 -11.07 -18.05 13.81
CA HIS A 560 -10.59 -18.38 15.17
C HIS A 560 -11.51 -17.80 16.25
N GLY A 561 -12.04 -16.61 16.03
CA GLY A 561 -13.02 -16.00 16.95
C GLY A 561 -14.41 -16.65 16.88
N PHE A 562 -14.69 -17.40 15.80
CA PHE A 562 -16.01 -18.00 15.53
C PHE A 562 -15.92 -19.46 15.06
N PRO A 563 -15.30 -20.37 15.86
CA PRO A 563 -15.07 -21.75 15.43
C PRO A 563 -16.35 -22.53 15.18
N GLY A 564 -17.49 -22.07 15.70
CA GLY A 564 -18.82 -22.65 15.47
C GLY A 564 -19.46 -22.31 14.12
N LEU A 565 -18.86 -21.48 13.29
CA LEU A 565 -19.30 -21.25 11.90
C LEU A 565 -19.07 -22.52 11.08
N ARG A 566 -20.15 -23.13 10.56
CA ARG A 566 -20.10 -24.40 9.82
C ARG A 566 -19.94 -24.21 8.32
N THR A 567 -20.20 -22.99 7.81
CA THR A 567 -19.89 -22.57 6.44
C THR A 567 -19.09 -21.29 6.49
N TYR A 568 -17.90 -21.27 5.85
CA TYR A 568 -16.99 -20.13 5.87
C TYR A 568 -16.31 -19.90 4.53
N VAL A 569 -16.48 -18.68 4.00
CA VAL A 569 -15.93 -18.18 2.74
C VAL A 569 -14.96 -17.05 3.02
N VAL A 570 -13.84 -16.98 2.30
CA VAL A 570 -12.84 -15.93 2.42
C VAL A 570 -12.64 -15.24 1.08
N ALA A 571 -12.65 -13.90 1.08
CA ALA A 571 -12.37 -13.06 -0.07
C ALA A 571 -11.06 -12.25 0.05
N PHE A 572 -10.45 -12.19 1.24
CA PHE A 572 -9.19 -11.50 1.54
C PHE A 572 -9.24 -9.96 1.35
N GLY A 573 -10.42 -9.36 1.23
CA GLY A 573 -10.58 -7.92 1.06
C GLY A 573 -12.02 -7.52 0.78
N ASP A 574 -12.28 -6.21 0.86
CA ASP A 574 -13.60 -5.60 0.75
C ASP A 574 -13.80 -4.81 -0.56
N MET A 575 -12.82 -4.88 -1.49
CA MET A 575 -12.92 -4.20 -2.78
C MET A 575 -14.21 -4.60 -3.50
N PRO A 576 -14.85 -3.67 -4.25
CA PRO A 576 -16.09 -3.96 -4.96
C PRO A 576 -16.04 -5.21 -5.83
N SER A 577 -14.89 -5.49 -6.48
CA SER A 577 -14.67 -6.70 -7.28
C SER A 577 -14.78 -7.99 -6.44
N LEU A 578 -14.18 -8.02 -5.24
CA LEU A 578 -14.24 -9.16 -4.32
C LEU A 578 -15.66 -9.35 -3.76
N GLN A 579 -16.34 -8.28 -3.34
CA GLN A 579 -17.71 -8.34 -2.87
C GLN A 579 -18.66 -8.90 -3.94
N GLN A 580 -18.50 -8.47 -5.19
CA GLN A 580 -19.29 -8.97 -6.32
C GLN A 580 -18.97 -10.44 -6.64
N ALA A 581 -17.68 -10.81 -6.62
CA ALA A 581 -17.24 -12.18 -6.84
C ALA A 581 -17.83 -13.15 -5.80
N VAL A 582 -17.77 -12.79 -4.51
CA VAL A 582 -18.39 -13.60 -3.44
C VAL A 582 -19.89 -13.74 -3.65
N ALA A 583 -20.62 -12.65 -3.96
CA ALA A 583 -22.05 -12.72 -4.21
C ALA A 583 -22.38 -13.68 -5.37
N ARG A 584 -21.62 -13.59 -6.48
CA ARG A 584 -21.79 -14.47 -7.65
C ARG A 584 -21.40 -15.93 -7.32
N ALA A 585 -20.37 -16.14 -6.51
CA ALA A 585 -19.97 -17.47 -6.03
C ALA A 585 -21.08 -18.12 -5.18
N LEU A 586 -21.65 -17.37 -4.24
CA LEU A 586 -22.78 -17.83 -3.44
C LEU A 586 -24.00 -18.21 -4.29
N MET A 587 -24.24 -17.49 -5.38
CA MET A 587 -25.33 -17.78 -6.31
C MET A 587 -24.98 -18.87 -7.33
N GLY A 588 -23.78 -19.41 -7.33
CA GLY A 588 -23.30 -20.45 -8.24
C GLY A 588 -23.11 -19.97 -9.68
N GLU A 589 -22.88 -18.67 -9.88
CA GLU A 589 -22.65 -18.06 -11.20
C GLU A 589 -21.19 -18.20 -11.66
N ILE A 590 -20.27 -18.41 -10.74
CA ILE A 590 -18.83 -18.62 -10.99
C ILE A 590 -18.34 -19.88 -10.27
N ASP A 591 -17.25 -20.45 -10.75
CA ASP A 591 -16.52 -21.52 -10.05
C ASP A 591 -15.87 -20.94 -8.78
N ILE A 592 -15.84 -21.71 -7.68
CA ILE A 592 -15.02 -21.40 -6.52
C ILE A 592 -13.74 -22.22 -6.62
N THR A 593 -12.60 -21.54 -6.81
CA THR A 593 -11.31 -22.20 -7.08
C THR A 593 -10.17 -21.74 -6.17
N GLY A 594 -10.38 -20.69 -5.37
CA GLY A 594 -9.37 -20.14 -4.49
C GLY A 594 -8.87 -21.14 -3.45
N ARG A 595 -7.65 -20.93 -2.99
CA ARG A 595 -7.01 -21.71 -1.92
C ARG A 595 -6.34 -20.77 -0.92
N LEU A 596 -6.39 -21.12 0.36
CA LEU A 596 -5.72 -20.35 1.41
C LEU A 596 -4.21 -20.27 1.13
N PRO A 597 -3.61 -19.09 0.96
CA PRO A 597 -2.15 -18.94 0.90
C PRO A 597 -1.49 -18.91 2.27
N ILE A 598 -2.31 -19.09 3.31
CA ILE A 598 -1.92 -19.16 4.72
C ILE A 598 -2.61 -20.34 5.41
N SER A 599 -2.07 -20.78 6.54
CA SER A 599 -2.75 -21.67 7.46
C SER A 599 -3.70 -20.89 8.36
N LEU A 600 -4.81 -21.48 8.75
CA LEU A 600 -5.59 -21.06 9.91
C LEU A 600 -5.13 -21.93 11.08
N PRO A 601 -4.25 -21.47 11.98
CA PRO A 601 -3.57 -22.28 12.97
C PRO A 601 -4.56 -23.13 13.80
N GLY A 602 -4.30 -24.42 13.91
CA GLY A 602 -5.18 -25.35 14.63
C GLY A 602 -6.50 -25.71 13.94
N LEU A 603 -6.82 -25.09 12.78
CA LEU A 603 -8.07 -25.34 12.05
C LEU A 603 -7.82 -25.92 10.64
N TYR A 604 -7.10 -25.22 9.80
CA TYR A 604 -6.88 -25.59 8.40
C TYR A 604 -5.45 -25.29 7.94
N PRO A 605 -4.80 -26.20 7.20
CA PRO A 605 -3.48 -25.95 6.63
C PRO A 605 -3.58 -25.03 5.39
N ARG A 606 -2.44 -24.40 5.03
CA ARG A 606 -2.24 -23.72 3.75
C ARG A 606 -2.65 -24.65 2.59
N GLY A 607 -3.22 -24.05 1.53
CA GLY A 607 -3.72 -24.78 0.37
C GLY A 607 -5.15 -25.31 0.52
N THR A 608 -5.78 -25.16 1.71
CA THR A 608 -7.18 -25.52 1.88
C THR A 608 -8.10 -24.67 0.99
N GLY A 609 -9.08 -25.33 0.36
CA GLY A 609 -10.12 -24.69 -0.46
C GLY A 609 -10.98 -25.75 -1.13
N ILE A 610 -12.27 -25.75 -0.77
CA ILE A 610 -13.28 -26.63 -1.36
C ILE A 610 -13.62 -26.11 -2.75
N GLN A 611 -13.42 -26.96 -3.77
CA GLN A 611 -13.70 -26.59 -5.15
C GLN A 611 -15.19 -26.81 -5.46
N VAL A 612 -15.84 -25.78 -5.99
CA VAL A 612 -17.27 -25.83 -6.36
C VAL A 612 -17.43 -25.36 -7.80
N LYS A 613 -18.10 -26.16 -8.61
CA LYS A 613 -18.42 -25.78 -9.98
C LYS A 613 -19.66 -24.89 -10.01
N LYS A 614 -19.66 -23.89 -10.89
CA LYS A 614 -20.83 -23.06 -11.17
C LYS A 614 -22.02 -23.91 -11.58
N ILE A 615 -23.19 -23.44 -11.23
CA ILE A 615 -24.45 -24.04 -11.66
C ILE A 615 -24.81 -23.38 -12.99
N LYS A 616 -25.11 -24.19 -14.00
CA LYS A 616 -25.53 -23.66 -15.30
C LYS A 616 -26.89 -22.97 -15.21
#